data_33862d08c54dc665c187bb54b8c0fd94
#
_entry.id   33862d08c54dc665c187bb54b8c0fd94
#
_cell.length_a   1.000
_cell.length_b   1.000
_cell.length_c   1.000
_cell.angle_alpha   90.00
_cell.angle_beta   90.00
_cell.angle_gamma   90.00
#
_symmetry.space_group_name_H-M   'P 1'
#
loop_
_entity.id
_entity.type
_entity.pdbx_description
1 polymer ?
#
loop_
_entity_poly.entity_id
_entity_poly.type
_entity_poly.pdbx_seq_one_letter_code
_entity_poly.pdbx_strand_id
1 'polypeptide(L)'
;MDVPAAGEGLSRVANEVRGTALQLDITAEDATARIVEHVRTRYGHLDLVVHNAGITRDKLLANMKPDAWSSVLAVNLAAPLRLTTELLASDVLGEHPRVVCLASTSGIGGTRGQTNYAASKAGIIGMVHAMAPDLHGTGGTINAVAPGFIETDMTARMPFASREVARRINSLQQGGQPVDVAEAIAFLASPQAGGVNGQTLRVCGQLMVGA
;
A
#
# COMPACT_ATOMS: atom_id res chain seq x y z
N MET A 1 -11.22 -0.11 -5.09
CA MET A 1 -11.32 -1.55 -5.46
C MET A 1 -11.16 -2.39 -4.23
N ASP A 2 -11.84 -3.51 -4.14
CA ASP A 2 -11.69 -4.49 -3.06
C ASP A 2 -12.22 -5.86 -3.52
N VAL A 3 -11.90 -6.92 -2.77
CA VAL A 3 -12.39 -8.27 -3.08
C VAL A 3 -13.92 -8.36 -2.95
N PRO A 4 -14.60 -9.29 -3.67
CA PRO A 4 -16.05 -9.42 -3.63
C PRO A 4 -16.65 -9.56 -2.22
N ALA A 5 -15.93 -10.21 -1.30
CA ALA A 5 -16.36 -10.35 0.09
C ALA A 5 -16.47 -9.02 0.87
N ALA A 6 -15.83 -7.95 0.41
CA ALA A 6 -15.90 -6.61 0.99
C ALA A 6 -16.87 -5.67 0.25
N GLY A 7 -17.73 -6.18 -0.61
CA GLY A 7 -18.56 -5.41 -1.55
C GLY A 7 -19.44 -4.34 -0.93
N GLU A 8 -20.05 -4.60 0.24
CA GLU A 8 -20.88 -3.59 0.93
C GLU A 8 -20.03 -2.40 1.42
N GLY A 9 -18.90 -2.68 2.08
CA GLY A 9 -17.96 -1.66 2.54
C GLY A 9 -17.40 -0.85 1.39
N LEU A 10 -17.01 -1.53 0.30
CA LEU A 10 -16.53 -0.89 -0.91
C LEU A 10 -17.58 0.04 -1.53
N SER A 11 -18.83 -0.40 -1.65
CA SER A 11 -19.92 0.40 -2.23
C SER A 11 -20.21 1.63 -1.37
N ARG A 12 -20.20 1.49 -0.04
CA ARG A 12 -20.38 2.61 0.88
C ARG A 12 -19.30 3.67 0.67
N VAL A 13 -18.02 3.28 0.71
CA VAL A 13 -16.90 4.22 0.51
C VAL A 13 -16.95 4.85 -0.88
N ALA A 14 -17.24 4.06 -1.93
CA ALA A 14 -17.36 4.60 -3.28
C ALA A 14 -18.43 5.69 -3.37
N ASN A 15 -19.58 5.48 -2.72
CA ASN A 15 -20.65 6.49 -2.67
C ASN A 15 -20.24 7.76 -1.90
N GLU A 16 -19.56 7.60 -0.75
CA GLU A 16 -19.07 8.73 0.06
C GLU A 16 -18.13 9.63 -0.74
N VAL A 17 -17.23 9.03 -1.54
CA VAL A 17 -16.27 9.78 -2.38
C VAL A 17 -16.81 10.09 -3.78
N ARG A 18 -18.08 9.79 -4.07
CA ARG A 18 -18.72 9.96 -5.39
C ARG A 18 -17.97 9.22 -6.52
N GLY A 19 -17.36 8.11 -6.19
CA GLY A 19 -16.64 7.26 -7.11
C GLY A 19 -17.44 6.03 -7.52
N THR A 20 -16.76 5.06 -8.13
CA THR A 20 -17.35 3.78 -8.52
C THR A 20 -16.67 2.61 -7.79
N ALA A 21 -17.47 1.60 -7.48
CA ALA A 21 -16.98 0.36 -6.86
C ALA A 21 -16.58 -0.65 -7.95
N LEU A 22 -15.34 -1.16 -7.90
CA LEU A 22 -14.89 -2.28 -8.71
C LEU A 22 -14.54 -3.45 -7.78
N GLN A 23 -15.36 -4.50 -7.80
CA GLN A 23 -15.06 -5.74 -7.06
C GLN A 23 -14.04 -6.56 -7.85
N LEU A 24 -12.84 -6.71 -7.28
CA LEU A 24 -11.71 -7.32 -7.96
C LEU A 24 -10.73 -7.91 -6.95
N ASP A 25 -10.31 -9.16 -7.19
CA ASP A 25 -9.10 -9.69 -6.59
C ASP A 25 -7.89 -9.23 -7.41
N ILE A 26 -7.02 -8.43 -6.80
CA ILE A 26 -5.84 -7.89 -7.47
C ILE A 26 -4.81 -8.96 -7.85
N THR A 27 -4.92 -10.19 -7.32
CA THR A 27 -4.06 -11.32 -7.69
C THR A 27 -4.55 -12.06 -8.94
N ALA A 28 -5.77 -11.81 -9.40
CA ALA A 28 -6.31 -12.42 -10.62
C ALA A 28 -5.50 -12.01 -11.85
N GLU A 29 -5.34 -12.92 -12.80
CA GLU A 29 -4.55 -12.68 -14.03
C GLU A 29 -5.13 -11.54 -14.87
N ASP A 30 -6.45 -11.40 -14.90
CA ASP A 30 -7.18 -10.37 -15.65
C ASP A 30 -7.33 -9.04 -14.90
N ALA A 31 -6.73 -8.90 -13.70
CA ALA A 31 -6.96 -7.76 -12.83
C ALA A 31 -6.65 -6.43 -13.51
N THR A 32 -5.50 -6.31 -14.16
CA THR A 32 -5.12 -5.06 -14.85
C THR A 32 -6.05 -4.75 -16.01
N ALA A 33 -6.40 -5.74 -16.82
CA ALA A 33 -7.31 -5.54 -17.95
C ALA A 33 -8.66 -5.02 -17.49
N ARG A 34 -9.20 -5.54 -16.39
CA ARG A 34 -10.46 -5.08 -15.80
C ARG A 34 -10.35 -3.66 -15.22
N ILE A 35 -9.22 -3.30 -14.63
CA ILE A 35 -8.96 -1.94 -14.16
C ILE A 35 -8.92 -0.97 -15.34
N VAL A 36 -8.12 -1.29 -16.37
CA VAL A 36 -7.97 -0.47 -17.58
C VAL A 36 -9.32 -0.25 -18.25
N GLU A 37 -10.11 -1.30 -18.46
CA GLU A 37 -11.44 -1.20 -19.05
C GLU A 37 -12.38 -0.35 -18.20
N HIS A 38 -12.37 -0.53 -16.87
CA HIS A 38 -13.18 0.26 -15.95
C HIS A 38 -12.81 1.75 -15.99
N VAL A 39 -11.51 2.07 -15.99
CA VAL A 39 -11.04 3.46 -16.06
C VAL A 39 -11.40 4.08 -17.40
N ARG A 40 -11.11 3.37 -18.51
CA ARG A 40 -11.38 3.85 -19.86
C ARG A 40 -12.86 4.17 -20.09
N THR A 41 -13.76 3.31 -19.61
CA THR A 41 -15.19 3.47 -19.81
C THR A 41 -15.84 4.50 -18.87
N ARG A 42 -15.25 4.76 -17.71
CA ARG A 42 -15.86 5.62 -16.68
C ARG A 42 -15.19 6.97 -16.51
N TYR A 43 -13.88 7.06 -16.72
CA TYR A 43 -13.08 8.23 -16.36
C TYR A 43 -12.19 8.75 -17.50
N GLY A 44 -11.88 7.91 -18.48
CA GLY A 44 -10.98 8.22 -19.59
C GLY A 44 -9.51 7.96 -19.27
N HIS A 45 -9.02 8.46 -18.13
CA HIS A 45 -7.64 8.25 -17.69
C HIS A 45 -7.52 8.08 -16.18
N LEU A 46 -6.33 7.69 -15.73
CA LEU A 46 -5.98 7.41 -14.34
C LEU A 46 -4.77 8.24 -13.92
N ASP A 47 -4.95 9.18 -12.99
CA ASP A 47 -3.89 10.08 -12.52
C ASP A 47 -3.15 9.54 -11.31
N LEU A 48 -3.84 8.78 -10.46
CA LEU A 48 -3.32 8.28 -9.19
C LEU A 48 -3.64 6.82 -8.99
N VAL A 49 -2.62 6.05 -8.65
CA VAL A 49 -2.74 4.67 -8.16
C VAL A 49 -2.28 4.60 -6.72
N VAL A 50 -3.11 4.10 -5.81
CA VAL A 50 -2.73 3.83 -4.44
C VAL A 50 -2.78 2.32 -4.19
N HIS A 51 -1.61 1.69 -4.05
CA HIS A 51 -1.51 0.28 -3.67
C HIS A 51 -1.67 0.14 -2.15
N ASN A 52 -2.91 0.15 -1.69
CA ASN A 52 -3.26 0.03 -0.28
C ASN A 52 -3.64 -1.40 0.13
N ALA A 53 -4.09 -2.24 -0.79
CA ALA A 53 -4.48 -3.61 -0.49
C ALA A 53 -3.33 -4.39 0.15
N GLY A 54 -3.64 -5.15 1.20
CA GLY A 54 -2.64 -5.95 1.89
C GLY A 54 -3.26 -6.89 2.91
N ILE A 55 -2.57 -7.98 3.17
CA ILE A 55 -2.96 -8.98 4.16
C ILE A 55 -1.79 -9.32 5.07
N THR A 56 -2.12 -9.87 6.24
CA THR A 56 -1.16 -10.48 7.17
C THR A 56 -1.49 -11.95 7.40
N ARG A 57 -0.49 -12.77 7.66
CA ARG A 57 -0.60 -14.18 8.08
C ARG A 57 0.51 -14.45 9.08
N ASP A 58 0.31 -13.93 10.29
CA ASP A 58 1.33 -13.84 11.33
C ASP A 58 1.64 -15.21 11.95
N LYS A 59 2.89 -15.63 11.89
CA LYS A 59 3.47 -16.82 12.54
C LYS A 59 4.97 -16.66 12.65
N LEU A 60 5.56 -17.27 13.68
CA LEU A 60 7.03 -17.46 13.69
C LEU A 60 7.44 -18.24 12.44
N LEU A 61 8.58 -17.87 11.85
CA LEU A 61 9.04 -18.48 10.60
C LEU A 61 9.12 -20.02 10.67
N ALA A 62 9.61 -20.56 11.80
CA ALA A 62 9.68 -22.00 12.02
C ALA A 62 8.31 -22.74 11.96
N ASN A 63 7.21 -22.00 12.15
CA ASN A 63 5.85 -22.55 12.18
C ASN A 63 4.97 -22.01 11.04
N MET A 64 5.58 -21.26 10.11
CA MET A 64 4.85 -20.63 9.00
C MET A 64 4.62 -21.64 7.89
N LYS A 65 3.37 -21.82 7.50
CA LYS A 65 3.03 -22.68 6.37
C LYS A 65 3.38 -22.00 5.04
N PRO A 66 3.78 -22.76 4.00
CA PRO A 66 4.08 -22.20 2.67
C PRO A 66 2.96 -21.31 2.12
N ASP A 67 1.70 -21.70 2.27
CA ASP A 67 0.55 -20.92 1.78
C ASP A 67 0.43 -19.56 2.49
N ALA A 68 0.76 -19.49 3.79
CA ALA A 68 0.79 -18.22 4.53
C ALA A 68 1.89 -17.28 4.03
N TRP A 69 3.01 -17.84 3.58
CA TRP A 69 4.09 -17.10 2.94
C TRP A 69 3.66 -16.62 1.55
N SER A 70 3.27 -17.53 0.68
CA SER A 70 2.96 -17.26 -0.73
C SER A 70 1.80 -16.29 -0.88
N SER A 71 0.71 -16.44 -0.10
CA SER A 71 -0.45 -15.54 -0.18
C SER A 71 -0.11 -14.10 0.21
N VAL A 72 0.74 -13.90 1.23
CA VAL A 72 1.16 -12.54 1.63
C VAL A 72 2.03 -11.89 0.55
N LEU A 73 2.99 -12.62 -0.02
CA LEU A 73 3.81 -12.11 -1.11
C LEU A 73 2.99 -11.83 -2.37
N ALA A 74 2.05 -12.70 -2.71
CA ALA A 74 1.18 -12.52 -3.87
C ALA A 74 0.37 -11.23 -3.80
N VAL A 75 -0.30 -10.97 -2.67
CA VAL A 75 -1.15 -9.78 -2.49
C VAL A 75 -0.32 -8.52 -2.26
N ASN A 76 0.66 -8.59 -1.34
CA ASN A 76 1.32 -7.38 -0.86
C ASN A 76 2.45 -6.89 -1.76
N LEU A 77 3.00 -7.73 -2.64
CA LEU A 77 4.15 -7.40 -3.48
C LEU A 77 3.94 -7.75 -4.96
N ALA A 78 3.66 -9.02 -5.28
CA ALA A 78 3.60 -9.44 -6.68
C ALA A 78 2.46 -8.75 -7.45
N ALA A 79 1.27 -8.60 -6.85
CA ALA A 79 0.15 -7.91 -7.47
C ALA A 79 0.43 -6.40 -7.68
N PRO A 80 0.89 -5.61 -6.68
CA PRO A 80 1.31 -4.22 -6.91
C PRO A 80 2.37 -4.06 -8.01
N LEU A 81 3.40 -4.92 -8.02
CA LEU A 81 4.44 -4.88 -9.04
C LEU A 81 3.88 -5.12 -10.44
N ARG A 82 3.10 -6.19 -10.62
CA ARG A 82 2.46 -6.52 -11.89
C ARG A 82 1.52 -5.40 -12.35
N LEU A 83 0.61 -4.97 -11.48
CA LEU A 83 -0.35 -3.90 -11.79
C LEU A 83 0.38 -2.61 -12.20
N THR A 84 1.41 -2.20 -11.49
CA THR A 84 2.17 -0.99 -11.83
C THR A 84 2.86 -1.15 -13.20
N THR A 85 3.54 -2.28 -13.43
CA THR A 85 4.22 -2.55 -14.71
C THR A 85 3.25 -2.52 -15.90
N GLU A 86 2.11 -3.20 -15.76
CA GLU A 86 1.11 -3.30 -16.84
C GLU A 86 0.35 -1.98 -17.05
N LEU A 87 0.09 -1.20 -15.99
CA LEU A 87 -0.51 0.13 -16.11
C LEU A 87 0.45 1.12 -16.78
N LEU A 88 1.75 1.09 -16.46
CA LEU A 88 2.77 1.92 -17.13
C LEU A 88 2.89 1.58 -18.61
N ALA A 89 2.65 0.33 -19.01
CA ALA A 89 2.65 -0.10 -20.39
C ALA A 89 1.32 0.18 -21.13
N SER A 90 0.28 0.63 -20.42
CA SER A 90 -1.05 0.91 -20.97
C SER A 90 -1.17 2.38 -21.40
N ASP A 91 -2.23 2.67 -22.14
CA ASP A 91 -2.61 4.03 -22.59
C ASP A 91 -3.56 4.75 -21.59
N VAL A 92 -3.79 4.15 -20.40
CA VAL A 92 -4.81 4.64 -19.48
C VAL A 92 -4.27 5.64 -18.45
N LEU A 93 -2.96 5.73 -18.29
CA LEU A 93 -2.36 6.71 -17.38
C LEU A 93 -2.44 8.12 -17.97
N GLY A 94 -2.84 9.07 -17.12
CA GLY A 94 -2.84 10.49 -17.45
C GLY A 94 -1.44 11.09 -17.53
N GLU A 95 -1.39 12.39 -17.76
CA GLU A 95 -0.14 13.15 -17.68
C GLU A 95 0.35 13.22 -16.22
N HIS A 96 1.65 13.03 -16.01
CA HIS A 96 2.27 13.09 -14.67
C HIS A 96 1.66 12.11 -13.64
N PRO A 97 1.55 10.81 -13.94
CA PRO A 97 0.89 9.86 -13.07
C PRO A 97 1.58 9.74 -11.70
N ARG A 98 0.79 9.51 -10.66
CA ARG A 98 1.25 9.30 -9.28
C ARG A 98 0.98 7.87 -8.86
N VAL A 99 2.01 7.18 -8.38
CA VAL A 99 1.87 5.86 -7.77
C VAL A 99 2.32 5.93 -6.33
N VAL A 100 1.44 5.59 -5.38
CA VAL A 100 1.75 5.56 -3.96
C VAL A 100 1.52 4.16 -3.41
N CYS A 101 2.56 3.56 -2.84
CA CYS A 101 2.52 2.20 -2.32
C CYS A 101 2.53 2.18 -0.80
N LEU A 102 1.71 1.34 -0.17
CA LEU A 102 1.74 1.13 1.28
C LEU A 102 2.82 0.09 1.64
N ALA A 103 3.95 0.59 2.16
CA ALA A 103 4.97 -0.19 2.85
C ALA A 103 4.61 -0.40 4.34
N SER A 104 5.57 -0.46 5.22
CA SER A 104 5.43 -0.52 6.68
C SER A 104 6.80 -0.33 7.33
N THR A 105 6.84 0.17 8.56
CA THR A 105 8.07 0.12 9.38
C THR A 105 8.56 -1.32 9.62
N SER A 106 7.66 -2.32 9.57
CA SER A 106 8.06 -3.74 9.58
C SER A 106 8.92 -4.13 8.37
N GLY A 107 8.75 -3.47 7.22
CA GLY A 107 9.61 -3.65 6.05
C GLY A 107 11.01 -3.04 6.21
N ILE A 108 11.19 -2.11 7.13
CA ILE A 108 12.47 -1.44 7.43
C ILE A 108 13.24 -2.19 8.51
N GLY A 109 12.62 -2.40 9.68
CA GLY A 109 13.27 -2.97 10.86
C GLY A 109 12.94 -4.44 11.15
N GLY A 110 12.06 -5.05 10.35
CA GLY A 110 11.54 -6.39 10.62
C GLY A 110 10.54 -6.42 11.79
N THR A 111 9.81 -7.51 11.93
CA THR A 111 8.94 -7.76 13.07
C THR A 111 8.88 -9.26 13.36
N ARG A 112 9.19 -9.65 14.60
CA ARG A 112 9.11 -11.06 15.02
C ARG A 112 7.69 -11.58 14.83
N GLY A 113 7.55 -12.73 14.17
CA GLY A 113 6.26 -13.34 13.88
C GLY A 113 5.58 -12.84 12.61
N GLN A 114 6.20 -11.89 11.89
CA GLN A 114 5.69 -11.30 10.64
C GLN A 114 6.73 -11.37 9.52
N THR A 115 7.52 -12.42 9.43
CA THR A 115 8.61 -12.51 8.46
C THR A 115 8.14 -12.38 7.01
N ASN A 116 7.01 -13.02 6.64
CA ASN A 116 6.38 -12.90 5.32
C ASN A 116 5.89 -11.45 5.05
N TYR A 117 5.23 -10.83 6.01
CA TYR A 117 4.74 -9.46 5.91
C TYR A 117 5.90 -8.47 5.80
N ALA A 118 6.90 -8.59 6.68
CA ALA A 118 8.09 -7.75 6.65
C ALA A 118 8.83 -7.87 5.31
N ALA A 119 9.03 -9.10 4.80
CA ALA A 119 9.64 -9.33 3.50
C ALA A 119 8.82 -8.69 2.36
N SER A 120 7.49 -8.83 2.37
CA SER A 120 6.63 -8.21 1.36
C SER A 120 6.71 -6.68 1.39
N LYS A 121 6.75 -6.07 2.58
CA LYS A 121 6.80 -4.61 2.74
C LYS A 121 8.20 -4.02 2.45
N ALA A 122 9.27 -4.78 2.73
CA ALA A 122 10.62 -4.47 2.25
C ALA A 122 10.69 -4.56 0.71
N GLY A 123 10.03 -5.56 0.12
CA GLY A 123 9.87 -5.68 -1.33
C GLY A 123 9.20 -4.49 -1.97
N ILE A 124 8.16 -3.91 -1.35
CA ILE A 124 7.52 -2.67 -1.82
C ILE A 124 8.49 -1.48 -1.79
N ILE A 125 9.32 -1.35 -0.74
CA ILE A 125 10.36 -0.31 -0.68
C ILE A 125 11.35 -0.47 -1.84
N GLY A 126 11.84 -1.71 -2.06
CA GLY A 126 12.73 -2.03 -3.17
C GLY A 126 12.09 -1.78 -4.54
N MET A 127 10.80 -2.18 -4.72
CA MET A 127 10.03 -1.96 -5.94
C MET A 127 9.93 -0.46 -6.28
N VAL A 128 9.55 0.37 -5.31
CA VAL A 128 9.45 1.83 -5.49
C VAL A 128 10.78 2.43 -5.91
N HIS A 129 11.86 2.03 -5.27
CA HIS A 129 13.21 2.50 -5.60
C HIS A 129 13.64 2.06 -7.01
N ALA A 130 13.38 0.80 -7.37
CA ALA A 130 13.77 0.24 -8.66
C ALA A 130 12.94 0.78 -9.83
N MET A 131 11.64 1.03 -9.63
CA MET A 131 10.73 1.50 -10.70
C MET A 131 10.70 3.02 -10.87
N ALA A 132 11.28 3.80 -9.95
CA ALA A 132 11.29 5.26 -10.06
C ALA A 132 11.91 5.78 -11.37
N PRO A 133 12.98 5.17 -11.93
CA PRO A 133 13.49 5.54 -13.24
C PRO A 133 12.53 5.24 -14.40
N ASP A 134 11.64 4.24 -14.28
CA ASP A 134 10.73 3.83 -15.36
C ASP A 134 9.67 4.90 -15.67
N LEU A 135 9.45 5.85 -14.76
CA LEU A 135 8.57 7.00 -14.97
C LEU A 135 9.28 8.18 -15.67
N HIS A 136 10.56 7.99 -16.06
CA HIS A 136 11.29 9.01 -16.80
C HIS A 136 10.56 9.40 -18.11
N GLY A 137 10.43 10.69 -18.34
CA GLY A 137 9.73 11.22 -19.53
C GLY A 137 8.23 11.37 -19.38
N THR A 138 7.59 10.76 -18.37
CA THR A 138 6.16 10.94 -18.09
C THR A 138 5.89 12.11 -17.13
N GLY A 139 6.91 12.59 -16.42
CA GLY A 139 6.76 13.53 -15.30
C GLY A 139 6.04 12.91 -14.08
N GLY A 140 5.82 11.58 -14.12
CA GLY A 140 5.20 10.83 -13.05
C GLY A 140 6.14 10.52 -11.90
N THR A 141 5.59 10.08 -10.77
CA THR A 141 6.37 9.63 -9.60
C THR A 141 5.80 8.37 -8.98
N ILE A 142 6.68 7.56 -8.38
CA ILE A 142 6.32 6.42 -7.55
C ILE A 142 6.99 6.56 -6.19
N ASN A 143 6.20 6.47 -5.11
CA ASN A 143 6.70 6.59 -3.75
C ASN A 143 6.01 5.60 -2.82
N ALA A 144 6.60 5.38 -1.65
CA ALA A 144 5.99 4.55 -0.60
C ALA A 144 5.69 5.39 0.66
N VAL A 145 4.63 5.02 1.34
CA VAL A 145 4.37 5.41 2.73
C VAL A 145 4.62 4.20 3.61
N ALA A 146 5.39 4.37 4.69
CA ALA A 146 5.71 3.33 5.66
C ALA A 146 5.08 3.68 7.04
N PRO A 147 3.82 3.26 7.28
CA PRO A 147 3.18 3.47 8.57
C PRO A 147 3.86 2.69 9.70
N GLY A 148 3.83 3.25 10.91
CA GLY A 148 4.10 2.54 12.15
C GLY A 148 2.87 1.81 12.68
N PHE A 149 2.66 1.85 13.99
CA PHE A 149 1.44 1.35 14.61
C PHE A 149 0.30 2.34 14.37
N ILE A 150 -0.71 1.94 13.61
CA ILE A 150 -1.90 2.74 13.29
C ILE A 150 -3.14 2.11 13.93
N GLU A 151 -3.97 2.92 14.58
CA GLU A 151 -5.22 2.50 15.22
C GLU A 151 -6.28 2.17 14.15
N THR A 152 -6.48 0.90 13.87
CA THR A 152 -7.43 0.38 12.87
C THR A 152 -8.16 -0.83 13.43
N ASP A 153 -9.22 -1.29 12.75
CA ASP A 153 -9.91 -2.54 13.10
C ASP A 153 -8.96 -3.75 13.10
N MET A 154 -7.93 -3.74 12.27
CA MET A 154 -6.91 -4.78 12.23
C MET A 154 -6.09 -4.79 13.53
N THR A 155 -5.61 -3.64 13.97
CA THR A 155 -4.80 -3.51 15.20
C THR A 155 -5.64 -3.60 16.45
N ALA A 156 -6.94 -3.28 16.41
CA ALA A 156 -7.88 -3.44 17.53
C ALA A 156 -8.00 -4.92 17.98
N ARG A 157 -7.71 -5.87 17.11
CA ARG A 157 -7.72 -7.33 17.42
C ARG A 157 -6.48 -7.80 18.17
N MET A 158 -5.45 -6.97 18.30
CA MET A 158 -4.24 -7.29 19.07
C MET A 158 -4.54 -7.28 20.57
N PRO A 159 -3.86 -8.10 21.40
CA PRO A 159 -3.95 -8.04 22.85
C PRO A 159 -3.67 -6.62 23.37
N PHE A 160 -4.41 -6.20 24.41
CA PHE A 160 -4.32 -4.84 24.98
C PHE A 160 -2.88 -4.45 25.33
N ALA A 161 -2.14 -5.32 26.05
CA ALA A 161 -0.76 -5.04 26.42
C ALA A 161 0.15 -4.80 25.21
N SER A 162 -0.02 -5.58 24.12
CA SER A 162 0.76 -5.40 22.89
C SER A 162 0.45 -4.08 22.22
N ARG A 163 -0.82 -3.64 22.22
CA ARG A 163 -1.21 -2.33 21.68
C ARG A 163 -0.61 -1.18 22.49
N GLU A 164 -0.64 -1.27 23.84
CA GLU A 164 -0.05 -0.25 24.69
C GLU A 164 1.47 -0.12 24.48
N VAL A 165 2.17 -1.23 24.35
CA VAL A 165 3.60 -1.21 23.98
C VAL A 165 3.76 -0.54 22.62
N ALA A 166 3.01 -0.95 21.60
CA ALA A 166 3.12 -0.42 20.25
C ALA A 166 2.85 1.11 20.20
N ARG A 167 1.94 1.63 21.03
CA ARG A 167 1.68 3.07 21.14
C ARG A 167 2.86 3.83 21.74
N ARG A 168 3.61 3.23 22.66
CA ARG A 168 4.61 3.94 23.49
C ARG A 168 6.04 3.82 23.01
N ILE A 169 6.33 2.95 22.03
CA ILE A 169 7.71 2.72 21.54
C ILE A 169 8.17 3.74 20.50
N ASN A 170 7.33 4.70 20.12
CA ASN A 170 7.71 5.82 19.26
C ASN A 170 7.87 7.12 20.08
N SER A 171 8.56 8.11 19.51
CA SER A 171 8.86 9.37 20.21
C SER A 171 7.63 10.21 20.56
N LEU A 172 6.51 10.03 19.84
CA LEU A 172 5.25 10.73 20.15
C LEU A 172 4.43 10.01 21.23
N GLN A 173 4.80 8.79 21.61
CA GLN A 173 4.15 7.93 22.62
C GLN A 173 2.65 7.73 22.37
N GLN A 174 2.25 7.65 21.10
CA GLN A 174 0.85 7.47 20.68
C GLN A 174 0.75 6.58 19.45
N GLY A 175 -0.41 5.96 19.24
CA GLY A 175 -0.78 5.33 17.97
C GLY A 175 -1.07 6.39 16.90
N GLY A 176 -0.64 6.15 15.68
CA GLY A 176 -1.07 6.97 14.54
C GLY A 176 -2.54 6.68 14.19
N GLN A 177 -3.16 7.62 13.49
CA GLN A 177 -4.52 7.48 12.97
C GLN A 177 -4.51 7.19 11.47
N PRO A 178 -5.53 6.55 10.90
CA PRO A 178 -5.63 6.37 9.45
C PRO A 178 -5.48 7.67 8.65
N VAL A 179 -5.96 8.79 9.20
CA VAL A 179 -5.84 10.11 8.58
C VAL A 179 -4.38 10.56 8.45
N ASP A 180 -3.52 10.24 9.39
CA ASP A 180 -2.09 10.61 9.31
C ASP A 180 -1.43 9.97 8.07
N VAL A 181 -1.82 8.73 7.77
CA VAL A 181 -1.36 8.01 6.58
C VAL A 181 -1.99 8.58 5.32
N ALA A 182 -3.29 8.91 5.38
CA ALA A 182 -4.02 9.47 4.25
C ALA A 182 -3.46 10.83 3.82
N GLU A 183 -3.10 11.71 4.76
CA GLU A 183 -2.47 12.99 4.47
C GLU A 183 -1.09 12.85 3.83
N ALA A 184 -0.29 11.87 4.27
CA ALA A 184 0.99 11.56 3.63
C ALA A 184 0.80 11.06 2.19
N ILE A 185 -0.22 10.22 1.94
CA ILE A 185 -0.59 9.79 0.59
C ILE A 185 -1.04 10.98 -0.24
N ALA A 186 -1.91 11.84 0.29
CA ALA A 186 -2.42 13.02 -0.40
C ALA A 186 -1.27 13.98 -0.79
N PHE A 187 -0.30 14.18 0.09
CA PHE A 187 0.90 14.94 -0.23
C PHE A 187 1.66 14.34 -1.41
N LEU A 188 1.99 13.04 -1.36
CA LEU A 188 2.74 12.37 -2.43
C LEU A 188 1.96 12.28 -3.75
N ALA A 189 0.63 12.31 -3.69
CA ALA A 189 -0.25 12.33 -4.84
C ALA A 189 -0.41 13.73 -5.46
N SER A 190 -0.04 14.78 -4.73
CA SER A 190 -0.23 16.15 -5.16
C SER A 190 0.75 16.57 -6.28
N PRO A 191 0.38 17.52 -7.14
CA PRO A 191 1.30 18.09 -8.13
C PRO A 191 2.56 18.70 -7.49
N GLN A 192 2.44 19.25 -6.27
CA GLN A 192 3.53 19.89 -5.52
C GLN A 192 4.63 18.90 -5.11
N ALA A 193 4.31 17.61 -5.02
CA ALA A 193 5.28 16.55 -4.75
C ALA A 193 6.01 16.03 -6.01
N GLY A 194 5.90 16.72 -7.15
CA GLY A 194 6.51 16.26 -8.42
C GLY A 194 8.03 16.07 -8.39
N GLY A 195 8.74 16.69 -7.45
CA GLY A 195 10.16 16.47 -7.21
C GLY A 195 10.49 15.30 -6.25
N VAL A 196 9.47 14.62 -5.70
CA VAL A 196 9.64 13.50 -4.77
C VAL A 196 9.39 12.21 -5.54
N ASN A 197 10.45 11.45 -5.85
CA ASN A 197 10.35 10.19 -6.59
C ASN A 197 11.27 9.12 -5.98
N GLY A 198 10.83 7.88 -5.94
CA GLY A 198 11.59 6.75 -5.40
C GLY A 198 11.76 6.77 -3.87
N GLN A 199 10.97 7.57 -3.14
CA GLN A 199 11.16 7.77 -1.71
C GLN A 199 10.20 6.93 -0.87
N THR A 200 10.64 6.64 0.36
CA THR A 200 9.80 6.02 1.39
C THR A 200 9.59 6.99 2.54
N LEU A 201 8.38 7.52 2.67
CA LEU A 201 7.99 8.42 3.74
C LEU A 201 7.47 7.63 4.95
N ARG A 202 8.14 7.75 6.09
CA ARG A 202 7.70 7.10 7.34
C ARG A 202 6.63 7.93 8.03
N VAL A 203 5.51 7.29 8.37
CA VAL A 203 4.42 7.85 9.19
C VAL A 203 4.31 7.00 10.47
N CYS A 204 5.24 7.19 11.40
CA CYS A 204 5.44 6.25 12.49
C CYS A 204 5.79 6.90 13.85
N GLY A 205 5.67 8.23 13.98
CA GLY A 205 6.02 8.92 15.22
C GLY A 205 7.48 8.71 15.65
N GLN A 206 8.39 8.50 14.68
CA GLN A 206 9.81 8.18 14.92
C GLN A 206 10.01 6.84 15.64
N LEU A 207 9.23 5.82 15.28
CA LEU A 207 9.53 4.43 15.66
C LEU A 207 10.86 4.01 14.99
N MET A 208 11.69 3.24 15.69
CA MET A 208 13.02 2.80 15.20
C MET A 208 13.94 3.99 14.86
N VAL A 209 14.33 4.74 15.88
CA VAL A 209 15.30 5.84 15.76
C VAL A 209 16.61 5.33 15.15
N GLY A 210 17.10 6.01 14.11
CA GLY A 210 18.35 5.66 13.44
C GLY A 210 18.28 4.60 12.34
N ALA A 211 17.08 4.15 11.99
CA ALA A 211 16.83 3.26 10.85
C ALA A 211 16.36 4.04 9.62
#